data_a558d3eafe2d81849d44e1d469047d9e
#
_entry.id   a558d3eafe2d81849d44e1d469047d9e
#
_cell.length_a   1.000
_cell.length_b   1.000
_cell.length_c   1.000
_cell.angle_alpha   90.00
_cell.angle_beta   90.00
_cell.angle_gamma   90.00
#
_symmetry.space_group_name_H-M   'P 1'
#
loop_
_entity.id
_entity.type
_entity.pdbx_description
1 polymer ?
#
loop_
_entity_poly.entity_id
_entity_poly.type
_entity_poly.pdbx_seq_one_letter_code
_entity_poly.pdbx_strand_id
1 'polypeptide(L)'
;MHYTQNQPAFKNLTTVKDSILATLAYFDLFSYPLTAAEIYLFLGEKSNQAEVNEGLHTLMREGSVFSFNKFYTLQNDYSFIVRRHNGNIRAVEMIKIAGRISNLLIKFPYVRGIAISGSLSKNFADEDSDIDLFIITAKNRLWVARTLMHVLKKFSYLANRQDYFCMNYYIDEEALQITEHNIYTAIEVVTLMPLQGDSAFEHFYAGNQWTQKYLPNKLLRVSSASPVKDNFWKKTAELLLNNRIGCWLDNMLMKITARRWRKKTEAMQTNAKGAIMAMDVNRHYSKPDPKNFQQQILKRYQNRLNAVLHTHEGSMFN
;
A
#
# COMPACT_ATOMS: atom_id res chain seq x y z
N MET A 1 17.23 -17.25 3.62
CA MET A 1 18.13 -16.09 3.65
C MET A 1 17.58 -15.12 4.67
N HIS A 2 18.31 -14.93 5.78
CA HIS A 2 17.96 -13.94 6.79
C HIS A 2 18.16 -12.53 6.20
N TYR A 3 17.08 -11.83 5.98
CA TYR A 3 17.17 -10.41 5.65
C TYR A 3 17.62 -9.65 6.90
N THR A 4 18.86 -9.24 6.90
CA THR A 4 19.37 -8.27 7.86
C THR A 4 18.47 -7.04 7.81
N GLN A 5 17.84 -6.74 8.93
CA GLN A 5 17.08 -5.51 9.16
C GLN A 5 18.07 -4.33 9.12
N ASN A 6 18.33 -3.80 7.93
CA ASN A 6 18.84 -2.45 7.82
C ASN A 6 17.68 -1.51 8.15
N GLN A 7 17.59 -1.11 9.41
CA GLN A 7 16.73 0.00 9.82
C GLN A 7 17.31 1.27 9.18
N PRO A 8 16.64 1.89 8.22
CA PRO A 8 17.12 3.17 7.72
C PRO A 8 16.71 4.29 8.66
N ALA A 9 17.68 5.07 9.03
CA ALA A 9 17.78 6.52 9.07
C ALA A 9 16.89 7.38 9.98
N PHE A 10 15.81 6.91 10.61
CA PHE A 10 15.13 7.73 11.62
C PHE A 10 15.89 7.88 12.93
N LYS A 11 16.98 7.12 13.13
CA LYS A 11 17.78 7.19 14.37
C LYS A 11 18.59 8.48 14.55
N ASN A 12 18.75 9.30 13.51
CA ASN A 12 19.53 10.53 13.54
C ASN A 12 18.68 11.80 13.36
N LEU A 13 17.35 11.68 13.32
CA LEU A 13 16.47 12.84 13.29
C LEU A 13 16.38 13.39 14.72
N THR A 14 16.84 14.60 14.92
CA THR A 14 16.93 15.22 16.26
C THR A 14 15.85 16.27 16.51
N THR A 15 15.17 16.71 15.46
CA THR A 15 14.19 17.80 15.52
C THR A 15 12.92 17.49 14.70
N VAL A 16 11.82 18.16 15.06
CA VAL A 16 10.58 18.11 14.27
C VAL A 16 10.82 18.58 12.83
N LYS A 17 11.74 19.52 12.60
CA LYS A 17 12.11 19.99 11.26
C LYS A 17 12.71 18.83 10.42
N ASP A 18 13.64 18.08 11.01
CA ASP A 18 14.26 16.93 10.31
C ASP A 18 13.21 15.87 9.96
N SER A 19 12.27 15.62 10.87
CA SER A 19 11.16 14.68 10.64
C SER A 19 10.19 15.16 9.56
N ILE A 20 9.93 16.47 9.45
CA ILE A 20 9.17 17.09 8.36
C ILE A 20 9.90 16.90 7.04
N LEU A 21 11.20 17.21 6.98
CA LEU A 21 12.02 17.03 5.78
C LEU A 21 12.05 15.55 5.34
N ALA A 22 12.19 14.62 6.29
CA ALA A 22 12.18 13.19 6.02
C ALA A 22 10.83 12.72 5.45
N THR A 23 9.73 13.23 6.00
CA THR A 23 8.38 12.95 5.48
C THR A 23 8.21 13.47 4.06
N LEU A 24 8.57 14.72 3.81
CA LEU A 24 8.51 15.31 2.48
C LEU A 24 9.44 14.60 1.49
N ALA A 25 10.66 14.19 1.91
CA ALA A 25 11.60 13.45 1.07
C ALA A 25 11.05 12.09 0.61
N TYR A 26 10.27 11.41 1.45
CA TYR A 26 9.62 10.17 1.06
C TYR A 26 8.57 10.40 -0.03
N PHE A 27 7.67 11.37 0.15
CA PHE A 27 6.59 11.63 -0.80
C PHE A 27 7.07 12.34 -2.07
N ASP A 28 8.21 13.02 -2.01
CA ASP A 28 8.89 13.62 -3.17
C ASP A 28 9.32 12.56 -4.22
N LEU A 29 9.64 11.33 -3.78
CA LEU A 29 9.91 10.21 -4.69
C LEU A 29 8.75 9.90 -5.64
N PHE A 30 7.55 10.28 -5.26
CA PHE A 30 6.31 10.05 -6.01
C PHE A 30 5.74 11.35 -6.61
N SER A 31 6.48 12.47 -6.51
CA SER A 31 6.00 13.80 -6.89
C SER A 31 4.64 14.13 -6.27
N TYR A 32 4.52 13.84 -4.97
CA TYR A 32 3.27 13.93 -4.23
C TYR A 32 3.39 14.96 -3.09
N PRO A 33 2.99 16.23 -3.33
CA PRO A 33 3.01 17.28 -2.31
C PRO A 33 1.99 16.98 -1.21
N LEU A 34 2.31 17.33 0.04
CA LEU A 34 1.51 17.03 1.21
C LEU A 34 0.87 18.30 1.79
N THR A 35 -0.30 18.16 2.41
CA THR A 35 -0.86 19.16 3.32
C THR A 35 -0.19 19.09 4.70
N ALA A 36 -0.26 20.15 5.50
CA ALA A 36 0.27 20.13 6.87
C ALA A 36 -0.33 19.01 7.74
N ALA A 37 -1.61 18.71 7.57
CA ALA A 37 -2.27 17.60 8.26
C ALA A 37 -1.74 16.22 7.82
N GLU A 38 -1.44 16.04 6.54
CA GLU A 38 -0.83 14.80 6.04
C GLU A 38 0.62 14.68 6.54
N ILE A 39 1.40 15.76 6.55
CA ILE A 39 2.75 15.77 7.12
C ILE A 39 2.70 15.32 8.58
N TYR A 40 1.82 15.91 9.40
CA TYR A 40 1.62 15.49 10.79
C TYR A 40 1.32 13.99 10.91
N LEU A 41 0.41 13.47 10.09
CA LEU A 41 0.03 12.05 10.13
C LEU A 41 1.14 11.09 9.72
N PHE A 42 2.04 11.51 8.83
CA PHE A 42 3.15 10.70 8.32
C PHE A 42 4.49 11.02 8.99
N LEU A 43 4.50 11.87 10.02
CA LEU A 43 5.71 12.21 10.77
C LEU A 43 6.27 10.97 11.48
N GLY A 44 7.60 10.81 11.42
CA GLY A 44 8.30 9.68 12.01
C GLY A 44 8.49 9.76 13.53
N GLU A 45 8.11 10.88 14.15
CA GLU A 45 8.16 11.10 15.59
C GLU A 45 6.81 11.57 16.16
N LYS A 46 6.64 11.39 17.47
CA LYS A 46 5.46 11.89 18.18
C LYS A 46 5.51 13.41 18.29
N SER A 47 4.49 14.09 17.80
CA SER A 47 4.39 15.54 17.78
C SER A 47 2.93 15.98 17.84
N ASN A 48 2.68 17.28 17.75
CA ASN A 48 1.34 17.84 17.57
C ASN A 48 1.30 18.77 16.34
N GLN A 49 0.08 19.12 15.93
CA GLN A 49 -0.12 19.91 14.70
C GLN A 49 0.50 21.32 14.79
N ALA A 50 0.56 21.91 15.99
CA ALA A 50 1.14 23.23 16.17
C ALA A 50 2.67 23.23 15.96
N GLU A 51 3.36 22.25 16.51
CA GLU A 51 4.81 22.04 16.29
C GLU A 51 5.14 21.82 14.82
N VAL A 52 4.32 21.01 14.12
CA VAL A 52 4.49 20.80 12.67
C VAL A 52 4.30 22.09 11.88
N ASN A 53 3.28 22.89 12.22
CA ASN A 53 3.05 24.16 11.55
C ASN A 53 4.20 25.15 11.78
N GLU A 54 4.74 25.24 13.00
CA GLU A 54 5.90 26.09 13.34
C GLU A 54 7.15 25.63 12.58
N GLY A 55 7.41 24.30 12.57
CA GLY A 55 8.50 23.73 11.80
C GLY A 55 8.41 24.04 10.30
N LEU A 56 7.21 23.92 9.71
CA LEU A 56 6.96 24.28 8.31
C LEU A 56 7.22 25.76 8.04
N HIS A 57 6.74 26.66 8.90
CA HIS A 57 7.00 28.10 8.76
C HIS A 57 8.51 28.42 8.82
N THR A 58 9.24 27.74 9.67
CA THR A 58 10.69 27.92 9.78
C THR A 58 11.40 27.40 8.52
N LEU A 59 11.09 26.18 8.07
CA LEU A 59 11.68 25.58 6.87
C LEU A 59 11.36 26.37 5.57
N MET A 60 10.20 27.02 5.52
CA MET A 60 9.86 27.92 4.41
C MET A 60 10.74 29.19 4.42
N ARG A 61 10.97 29.78 5.59
CA ARG A 61 11.87 30.96 5.72
C ARG A 61 13.32 30.60 5.37
N GLU A 62 13.74 29.38 5.68
CA GLU A 62 15.07 28.85 5.35
C GLU A 62 15.18 28.43 3.87
N GLY A 63 14.10 28.50 3.08
CA GLY A 63 14.07 28.10 1.67
C GLY A 63 14.17 26.58 1.42
N SER A 64 14.06 25.77 2.48
CA SER A 64 14.16 24.31 2.41
C SER A 64 12.83 23.64 1.98
N VAL A 65 11.70 24.33 2.19
CA VAL A 65 10.35 23.86 1.83
C VAL A 65 9.61 24.97 1.11
N PHE A 66 8.88 24.58 0.07
CA PHE A 66 8.03 25.48 -0.71
C PHE A 66 6.57 25.19 -0.44
N SER A 67 5.75 26.24 -0.36
CA SER A 67 4.31 26.14 -0.13
C SER A 67 3.54 26.71 -1.30
N PHE A 68 2.56 25.95 -1.79
CA PHE A 68 1.61 26.36 -2.82
C PHE A 68 0.20 26.07 -2.33
N ASN A 69 -0.54 27.12 -1.99
CA ASN A 69 -1.85 27.01 -1.34
C ASN A 69 -1.73 26.25 0.00
N LYS A 70 -2.36 25.07 0.09
CA LYS A 70 -2.33 24.21 1.28
C LYS A 70 -1.28 23.08 1.21
N PHE A 71 -0.49 23.03 0.14
CA PHE A 71 0.45 21.94 -0.10
C PHE A 71 1.89 22.38 0.09
N TYR A 72 2.71 21.47 0.60
CA TYR A 72 4.13 21.63 0.88
C TYR A 72 4.94 20.62 0.04
N THR A 73 6.09 21.07 -0.47
CA THR A 73 6.98 20.28 -1.33
C THR A 73 8.44 20.72 -1.13
N LEU A 74 9.38 19.83 -1.46
CA LEU A 74 10.82 20.13 -1.46
C LEU A 74 11.30 20.78 -2.77
N GLN A 75 10.42 20.91 -3.74
CA GLN A 75 10.75 21.47 -5.07
C GLN A 75 9.87 22.68 -5.34
N ASN A 76 10.48 23.76 -5.85
CA ASN A 76 9.77 24.97 -6.24
C ASN A 76 9.12 24.78 -7.65
N ASP A 77 8.18 23.84 -7.74
CA ASP A 77 7.50 23.50 -8.98
C ASP A 77 5.98 23.33 -8.75
N TYR A 78 5.21 24.27 -9.31
CA TYR A 78 3.75 24.27 -9.23
C TYR A 78 3.09 23.12 -9.98
N SER A 79 3.77 22.50 -10.93
CA SER A 79 3.23 21.39 -11.72
C SER A 79 2.82 20.19 -10.85
N PHE A 80 3.51 19.94 -9.73
CA PHE A 80 3.14 18.90 -8.79
C PHE A 80 1.77 19.12 -8.14
N ILE A 81 1.42 20.40 -7.90
CA ILE A 81 0.11 20.76 -7.35
C ILE A 81 -1.01 20.49 -8.35
N VAL A 82 -0.77 20.88 -9.62
CA VAL A 82 -1.71 20.61 -10.71
C VAL A 82 -1.91 19.10 -10.89
N ARG A 83 -0.79 18.34 -10.92
CA ARG A 83 -0.83 16.88 -11.02
C ARG A 83 -1.62 16.27 -9.85
N ARG A 84 -1.35 16.71 -8.61
CA ARG A 84 -2.07 16.21 -7.45
C ARG A 84 -3.56 16.52 -7.51
N HIS A 85 -3.93 17.74 -7.89
CA HIS A 85 -5.34 18.15 -8.03
C HIS A 85 -6.07 17.24 -9.02
N ASN A 86 -5.52 17.06 -10.21
CA ASN A 86 -6.09 16.19 -11.24
C ASN A 86 -6.17 14.73 -10.80
N GLY A 87 -5.12 14.25 -10.13
CA GLY A 87 -5.09 12.90 -9.57
C GLY A 87 -6.12 12.67 -8.47
N ASN A 88 -6.39 13.67 -7.62
CA ASN A 88 -7.44 13.58 -6.62
C ASN A 88 -8.85 13.51 -7.26
N ILE A 89 -9.11 14.27 -8.32
CA ILE A 89 -10.39 14.23 -9.06
C ILE A 89 -10.62 12.84 -9.64
N ARG A 90 -9.63 12.27 -10.33
CA ARG A 90 -9.71 10.91 -10.88
C ARG A 90 -9.91 9.85 -9.78
N ALA A 91 -9.21 10.01 -8.66
CA ALA A 91 -9.31 9.06 -7.55
C ALA A 91 -10.74 8.93 -7.03
N VAL A 92 -11.51 10.01 -6.96
CA VAL A 92 -12.92 9.98 -6.51
C VAL A 92 -13.76 9.03 -7.37
N GLU A 93 -13.58 9.05 -8.69
CA GLU A 93 -14.31 8.16 -9.61
C GLU A 93 -13.83 6.71 -9.48
N MET A 94 -12.50 6.51 -9.44
CA MET A 94 -11.92 5.17 -9.30
C MET A 94 -12.30 4.50 -7.98
N ILE A 95 -12.40 5.24 -6.88
CA ILE A 95 -12.86 4.74 -5.57
C ILE A 95 -14.32 4.27 -5.67
N LYS A 96 -15.19 5.00 -6.40
CA LYS A 96 -16.58 4.54 -6.64
C LYS A 96 -16.62 3.24 -7.43
N ILE A 97 -15.75 3.11 -8.44
CA ILE A 97 -15.63 1.87 -9.23
C ILE A 97 -15.12 0.74 -8.33
N ALA A 98 -14.07 0.97 -7.53
CA ALA A 98 -13.54 0.01 -6.58
C ALA A 98 -14.61 -0.48 -5.59
N GLY A 99 -15.48 0.39 -5.12
CA GLY A 99 -16.62 0.03 -4.27
C GLY A 99 -17.59 -0.93 -4.95
N ARG A 100 -17.91 -0.72 -6.24
CA ARG A 100 -18.76 -1.65 -7.00
C ARG A 100 -18.08 -3.01 -7.21
N ILE A 101 -16.79 -2.99 -7.51
CA ILE A 101 -15.99 -4.20 -7.70
C ILE A 101 -15.90 -4.98 -6.37
N SER A 102 -15.62 -4.32 -5.26
CA SER A 102 -15.54 -4.95 -3.94
C SER A 102 -16.85 -5.63 -3.54
N ASN A 103 -18.00 -5.02 -3.85
CA ASN A 103 -19.33 -5.61 -3.63
C ASN A 103 -19.56 -6.91 -4.45
N LEU A 104 -18.90 -7.06 -5.58
CA LEU A 104 -18.91 -8.30 -6.36
C LEU A 104 -17.94 -9.33 -5.77
N LEU A 105 -16.70 -8.92 -5.52
CA LEU A 105 -15.62 -9.81 -5.11
C LEU A 105 -15.82 -10.38 -3.70
N ILE A 106 -16.44 -9.65 -2.78
CA ILE A 106 -16.71 -10.14 -1.42
C ILE A 106 -17.66 -11.34 -1.38
N LYS A 107 -18.44 -11.54 -2.45
CA LYS A 107 -19.36 -12.67 -2.59
C LYS A 107 -18.65 -13.99 -2.95
N PHE A 108 -17.37 -13.93 -3.33
CA PHE A 108 -16.62 -15.13 -3.66
C PHE A 108 -16.29 -15.95 -2.39
N PRO A 109 -16.27 -17.29 -2.54
CA PRO A 109 -15.89 -18.17 -1.44
C PRO A 109 -14.52 -17.77 -0.87
N TYR A 110 -14.42 -17.84 0.45
CA TYR A 110 -13.21 -17.57 1.23
C TYR A 110 -12.68 -16.14 1.21
N VAL A 111 -13.33 -15.19 0.55
CA VAL A 111 -12.96 -13.76 0.68
C VAL A 111 -13.55 -13.21 1.97
N ARG A 112 -12.72 -12.59 2.82
CA ARG A 112 -13.10 -12.06 4.15
C ARG A 112 -12.99 -10.54 4.23
N GLY A 113 -12.06 -9.95 3.49
CA GLY A 113 -11.89 -8.51 3.46
C GLY A 113 -11.32 -8.01 2.13
N ILE A 114 -11.69 -6.80 1.75
CA ILE A 114 -11.19 -6.13 0.54
C ILE A 114 -10.92 -4.67 0.88
N ALA A 115 -9.71 -4.21 0.57
CA ALA A 115 -9.33 -2.80 0.67
C ALA A 115 -8.69 -2.31 -0.63
N ILE A 116 -8.77 -1.02 -0.87
CA ILE A 116 -7.93 -0.34 -1.86
C ILE A 116 -6.53 -0.19 -1.26
N SER A 117 -5.50 -0.43 -2.08
CA SER A 117 -4.08 -0.20 -1.76
C SER A 117 -3.42 0.71 -2.81
N GLY A 118 -2.10 0.91 -2.71
CA GLY A 118 -1.33 1.69 -3.67
C GLY A 118 -1.64 3.19 -3.65
N SER A 119 -1.51 3.87 -4.80
CA SER A 119 -1.73 5.31 -4.92
C SER A 119 -3.19 5.71 -4.65
N LEU A 120 -4.12 4.89 -5.09
CA LEU A 120 -5.55 5.15 -4.95
C LEU A 120 -6.00 5.20 -3.48
N SER A 121 -5.37 4.41 -2.60
CA SER A 121 -5.63 4.46 -1.15
C SER A 121 -5.18 5.78 -0.49
N LYS A 122 -4.32 6.53 -1.17
CA LYS A 122 -3.84 7.87 -0.79
C LYS A 122 -4.65 8.97 -1.52
N ASN A 123 -5.81 8.61 -2.08
CA ASN A 123 -6.69 9.50 -2.86
C ASN A 123 -6.00 10.11 -4.10
N PHE A 124 -5.21 9.30 -4.81
CA PHE A 124 -4.48 9.73 -5.99
C PHE A 124 -4.51 8.69 -7.10
N ALA A 125 -4.76 9.13 -8.33
CA ALA A 125 -4.67 8.30 -9.53
C ALA A 125 -4.12 9.12 -10.71
N ASP A 126 -3.08 8.61 -11.37
CA ASP A 126 -2.63 9.07 -12.68
C ASP A 126 -3.54 8.51 -13.79
N GLU A 127 -3.28 8.90 -15.05
CA GLU A 127 -4.07 8.47 -16.22
C GLU A 127 -4.04 6.95 -16.41
N ASP A 128 -2.90 6.33 -16.18
CA ASP A 128 -2.66 4.90 -16.33
C ASP A 128 -2.73 4.13 -15.01
N SER A 129 -3.41 4.69 -13.99
CA SER A 129 -3.51 4.02 -12.68
C SER A 129 -4.51 2.88 -12.71
N ASP A 130 -4.09 1.74 -12.18
CA ASP A 130 -4.96 0.59 -11.91
C ASP A 130 -5.64 0.72 -10.53
N ILE A 131 -6.70 -0.03 -10.32
CA ILE A 131 -7.29 -0.22 -8.98
C ILE A 131 -6.57 -1.39 -8.30
N ASP A 132 -5.64 -1.06 -7.41
CA ASP A 132 -4.92 -2.06 -6.62
C ASP A 132 -5.75 -2.51 -5.43
N LEU A 133 -6.00 -3.81 -5.33
CA LEU A 133 -6.78 -4.41 -4.24
C LEU A 133 -5.90 -5.25 -3.32
N PHE A 134 -6.08 -5.03 -2.03
CA PHE A 134 -5.59 -5.86 -0.94
C PHE A 134 -6.72 -6.76 -0.44
N ILE A 135 -6.49 -8.07 -0.37
CA ILE A 135 -7.53 -9.06 -0.13
C ILE A 135 -7.16 -9.93 1.07
N ILE A 136 -8.06 -9.99 2.04
CA ILE A 136 -7.99 -10.92 3.16
C ILE A 136 -8.88 -12.12 2.85
N THR A 137 -8.35 -13.32 3.01
CA THR A 137 -9.04 -14.58 2.75
C THR A 137 -9.18 -15.41 4.02
N ALA A 138 -10.08 -16.36 4.00
CA ALA A 138 -10.20 -17.34 5.07
C ALA A 138 -8.90 -18.14 5.24
N LYS A 139 -8.63 -18.52 6.48
CA LYS A 139 -7.51 -19.34 6.91
C LYS A 139 -7.29 -20.55 5.98
N ASN A 140 -6.07 -20.67 5.43
CA ASN A 140 -5.67 -21.79 4.57
C ASN A 140 -6.55 -22.02 3.33
N ARG A 141 -7.14 -20.94 2.77
CA ARG A 141 -7.97 -20.96 1.56
C ARG A 141 -7.61 -19.86 0.56
N LEU A 142 -6.46 -19.24 0.74
CA LEU A 142 -5.99 -18.13 -0.10
C LEU A 142 -5.93 -18.51 -1.57
N TRP A 143 -5.37 -19.68 -1.88
CA TRP A 143 -5.09 -20.06 -3.27
C TRP A 143 -6.33 -20.47 -4.02
N VAL A 144 -7.32 -21.06 -3.34
CA VAL A 144 -8.65 -21.30 -3.91
C VAL A 144 -9.33 -19.96 -4.21
N ALA A 145 -9.43 -19.05 -3.24
CA ALA A 145 -10.03 -17.73 -3.43
C ALA A 145 -9.35 -16.96 -4.56
N ARG A 146 -8.01 -16.88 -4.53
CA ARG A 146 -7.19 -16.21 -5.55
C ARG A 146 -7.45 -16.77 -6.94
N THR A 147 -7.50 -18.10 -7.08
CA THR A 147 -7.70 -18.73 -8.38
C THR A 147 -9.09 -18.40 -8.94
N LEU A 148 -10.14 -18.47 -8.13
CA LEU A 148 -11.50 -18.12 -8.55
C LEU A 148 -11.59 -16.66 -9.00
N MET A 149 -10.98 -15.74 -8.25
CA MET A 149 -10.97 -14.32 -8.60
C MET A 149 -10.15 -14.03 -9.87
N HIS A 150 -9.05 -14.75 -10.09
CA HIS A 150 -8.27 -14.65 -11.34
C HIS A 150 -9.00 -15.24 -12.56
N VAL A 151 -9.83 -16.26 -12.36
CA VAL A 151 -10.74 -16.74 -13.42
C VAL A 151 -11.74 -15.64 -13.78
N LEU A 152 -12.34 -14.98 -12.79
CA LEU A 152 -13.22 -13.83 -13.05
C LEU A 152 -12.49 -12.71 -13.81
N LYS A 153 -11.26 -12.38 -13.40
CA LYS A 153 -10.43 -11.39 -14.11
C LYS A 153 -10.27 -11.75 -15.58
N LYS A 154 -10.06 -13.03 -15.91
CA LYS A 154 -9.97 -13.46 -17.32
C LYS A 154 -11.26 -13.22 -18.10
N PHE A 155 -12.41 -13.39 -17.47
CA PHE A 155 -13.69 -13.07 -18.12
C PHE A 155 -13.88 -11.55 -18.31
N SER A 156 -13.33 -10.70 -17.44
CA SER A 156 -13.40 -9.25 -17.63
C SER A 156 -12.60 -8.74 -18.84
N TYR A 157 -11.58 -9.48 -19.31
CA TYR A 157 -10.89 -9.21 -20.57
C TYR A 157 -11.83 -9.25 -21.79
N LEU A 158 -12.82 -10.14 -21.78
CA LEU A 158 -13.81 -10.21 -22.85
C LEU A 158 -14.71 -8.96 -22.92
N ALA A 159 -14.77 -8.18 -21.83
CA ALA A 159 -15.56 -6.97 -21.72
C ALA A 159 -14.72 -5.68 -21.79
N ASN A 160 -13.42 -5.75 -22.18
CA ASN A 160 -12.47 -4.62 -22.18
C ASN A 160 -12.41 -3.82 -20.86
N ARG A 161 -12.58 -4.51 -19.71
CA ARG A 161 -12.55 -3.92 -18.36
C ARG A 161 -11.44 -4.49 -17.49
N GLN A 162 -10.34 -4.90 -18.09
CA GLN A 162 -9.21 -5.57 -17.42
C GLN A 162 -8.46 -4.67 -16.40
N ASP A 163 -8.42 -3.36 -16.66
CA ASP A 163 -7.64 -2.41 -15.88
C ASP A 163 -8.25 -2.11 -14.51
N TYR A 164 -9.52 -2.47 -14.32
CA TYR A 164 -10.21 -2.32 -13.04
C TYR A 164 -9.92 -3.43 -12.01
N PHE A 165 -9.15 -4.47 -12.37
CA PHE A 165 -8.97 -5.65 -11.52
C PHE A 165 -7.49 -5.96 -11.28
N CYS A 166 -6.78 -5.09 -10.55
CA CYS A 166 -5.44 -5.41 -10.10
C CYS A 166 -5.47 -5.97 -8.66
N MET A 167 -5.68 -7.28 -8.55
CA MET A 167 -5.67 -7.98 -7.26
C MET A 167 -4.24 -8.31 -6.89
N ASN A 168 -3.53 -7.34 -6.31
CA ASN A 168 -2.09 -7.40 -6.12
C ASN A 168 -1.69 -8.21 -4.90
N TYR A 169 -2.32 -7.99 -3.76
CA TYR A 169 -1.89 -8.57 -2.50
C TYR A 169 -3.01 -9.41 -1.89
N TYR A 170 -2.69 -10.67 -1.58
CA TYR A 170 -3.55 -11.57 -0.82
C TYR A 170 -2.85 -12.00 0.46
N ILE A 171 -3.61 -12.05 1.55
CA ILE A 171 -3.19 -12.58 2.84
C ILE A 171 -4.35 -13.40 3.43
N ASP A 172 -4.05 -14.39 4.28
CA ASP A 172 -5.11 -15.12 4.96
C ASP A 172 -5.18 -14.80 6.46
N GLU A 173 -6.30 -15.15 7.09
CA GLU A 173 -6.57 -14.90 8.52
C GLU A 173 -5.60 -15.60 9.47
N GLU A 174 -4.78 -16.56 8.99
CA GLU A 174 -3.76 -17.25 9.82
C GLU A 174 -2.53 -16.36 10.05
N ALA A 175 -2.20 -15.47 9.11
CA ALA A 175 -0.96 -14.69 9.14
C ALA A 175 -1.20 -13.25 8.71
N LEU A 176 -2.07 -12.54 9.43
CA LEU A 176 -2.45 -11.16 9.12
C LEU A 176 -1.32 -10.13 9.36
N GLN A 177 -0.28 -10.51 10.11
CA GLN A 177 0.85 -9.62 10.36
C GLN A 177 1.76 -9.57 9.13
N ILE A 178 2.00 -8.35 8.64
CA ILE A 178 3.01 -8.09 7.61
C ILE A 178 4.40 -8.21 8.25
N THR A 179 5.28 -8.98 7.65
CA THR A 179 6.59 -9.33 8.22
C THR A 179 7.70 -8.34 7.91
N GLU A 180 7.58 -7.60 6.81
CA GLU A 180 8.56 -6.59 6.41
C GLU A 180 8.28 -5.26 7.12
N HIS A 181 8.97 -5.03 8.23
CA HIS A 181 8.81 -3.82 9.05
C HIS A 181 9.77 -2.73 8.58
N ASN A 182 9.27 -1.77 7.81
CA ASN A 182 9.98 -0.56 7.38
C ASN A 182 8.98 0.56 7.05
N ILE A 183 9.51 1.77 6.77
CA ILE A 183 8.67 2.94 6.52
C ILE A 183 7.75 2.77 5.30
N TYR A 184 8.24 2.16 4.20
CA TYR A 184 7.43 1.92 3.01
C TYR A 184 6.22 1.05 3.35
N THR A 185 6.45 -0.10 3.98
CA THR A 185 5.38 -1.03 4.36
C THR A 185 4.45 -0.43 5.43
N ALA A 186 5.01 0.35 6.37
CA ALA A 186 4.18 1.06 7.36
C ALA A 186 3.20 2.02 6.68
N ILE A 187 3.66 2.83 5.72
CA ILE A 187 2.81 3.75 4.95
C ILE A 187 1.76 2.96 4.16
N GLU A 188 2.13 1.88 3.47
CA GLU A 188 1.16 1.06 2.73
C GLU A 188 0.08 0.47 3.63
N VAL A 189 0.43 -0.05 4.82
CA VAL A 189 -0.52 -0.62 5.79
C VAL A 189 -1.48 0.45 6.33
N VAL A 190 -0.96 1.60 6.78
CA VAL A 190 -1.81 2.63 7.40
C VAL A 190 -2.67 3.41 6.43
N THR A 191 -2.34 3.34 5.14
CA THR A 191 -3.12 4.00 4.07
C THR A 191 -4.12 3.07 3.40
N LEU A 192 -4.15 1.76 3.71
CA LEU A 192 -5.21 0.90 3.20
C LEU A 192 -6.58 1.52 3.44
N MET A 193 -7.44 1.45 2.43
CA MET A 193 -8.82 1.92 2.49
C MET A 193 -9.77 0.72 2.46
N PRO A 194 -10.16 0.17 3.62
CA PRO A 194 -11.07 -0.96 3.70
C PRO A 194 -12.44 -0.62 3.11
N LEU A 195 -12.94 -1.51 2.24
CA LEU A 195 -14.25 -1.39 1.60
C LEU A 195 -15.24 -2.43 2.11
N GLN A 196 -14.76 -3.67 2.34
CA GLN A 196 -15.56 -4.81 2.77
C GLN A 196 -14.80 -5.60 3.83
N GLY A 197 -15.52 -6.17 4.82
CA GLY A 197 -14.93 -7.05 5.83
C GLY A 197 -14.35 -6.30 7.02
N ASP A 198 -15.18 -5.53 7.72
CA ASP A 198 -14.84 -4.77 8.92
C ASP A 198 -14.06 -5.59 9.94
N SER A 199 -14.62 -6.72 10.38
CA SER A 199 -13.98 -7.62 11.37
C SER A 199 -12.61 -8.14 10.89
N ALA A 200 -12.46 -8.49 9.62
CA ALA A 200 -11.18 -8.96 9.08
C ALA A 200 -10.11 -7.85 9.12
N PHE A 201 -10.50 -6.59 8.84
CA PHE A 201 -9.58 -5.45 8.94
C PHE A 201 -9.29 -5.02 10.38
N GLU A 202 -10.23 -5.18 11.31
CA GLU A 202 -9.94 -4.99 12.74
C GLU A 202 -8.82 -5.92 13.22
N HIS A 203 -8.93 -7.22 12.91
CA HIS A 203 -7.87 -8.19 13.22
C HIS A 203 -6.56 -7.88 12.49
N PHE A 204 -6.64 -7.47 11.22
CA PHE A 204 -5.47 -7.06 10.45
C PHE A 204 -4.74 -5.89 11.11
N TYR A 205 -5.45 -4.83 11.49
CA TYR A 205 -4.85 -3.67 12.16
C TYR A 205 -4.33 -4.01 13.56
N ALA A 206 -5.02 -4.88 14.30
CA ALA A 206 -4.52 -5.37 15.58
C ALA A 206 -3.18 -6.10 15.44
N GLY A 207 -3.01 -6.91 14.38
CA GLY A 207 -1.75 -7.60 14.08
C GLY A 207 -0.63 -6.70 13.56
N ASN A 208 -0.94 -5.46 13.14
CA ASN A 208 0.02 -4.55 12.51
C ASN A 208 0.29 -3.26 13.31
N GLN A 209 0.10 -3.28 14.64
CA GLN A 209 0.40 -2.16 15.53
C GLN A 209 1.89 -1.73 15.49
N TRP A 210 2.79 -2.57 14.98
CA TRP A 210 4.19 -2.24 14.77
C TRP A 210 4.39 -0.98 13.90
N THR A 211 3.41 -0.63 13.05
CA THR A 211 3.45 0.57 12.21
C THR A 211 3.55 1.86 13.01
N GLN A 212 3.05 1.88 14.26
CA GLN A 212 3.16 3.04 15.16
C GLN A 212 4.60 3.37 15.55
N LYS A 213 5.56 2.43 15.40
CA LYS A 213 6.98 2.70 15.58
C LYS A 213 7.55 3.59 14.49
N TYR A 214 6.92 3.60 13.31
CA TYR A 214 7.32 4.41 12.16
C TYR A 214 6.46 5.66 12.00
N LEU A 215 5.18 5.58 12.38
CA LEU A 215 4.16 6.60 12.16
C LEU A 215 3.32 6.80 13.44
N PRO A 216 3.91 7.36 14.51
CA PRO A 216 3.30 7.41 15.83
C PRO A 216 2.07 8.32 15.92
N ASN A 217 1.89 9.25 14.98
CA ASN A 217 0.75 10.17 14.94
C ASN A 217 -0.43 9.61 14.12
N LYS A 218 -0.21 8.52 13.36
CA LYS A 218 -1.25 7.86 12.56
C LYS A 218 -1.86 6.73 13.36
N LEU A 219 -3.05 6.93 13.88
CA LEU A 219 -3.83 5.83 14.46
C LEU A 219 -4.27 4.89 13.33
N LEU A 220 -4.11 3.59 13.54
CA LEU A 220 -4.72 2.60 12.68
C LEU A 220 -6.25 2.77 12.78
N ARG A 221 -6.89 2.96 11.64
CA ARG A 221 -8.33 3.20 11.60
C ARG A 221 -9.07 2.00 12.16
N VAL A 222 -10.06 2.27 13.00
CA VAL A 222 -11.20 1.38 13.13
C VAL A 222 -11.81 1.25 11.74
N SER A 223 -12.01 0.03 11.28
CA SER A 223 -12.47 -0.22 9.92
C SER A 223 -13.82 0.44 9.68
N SER A 224 -13.90 1.22 8.60
CA SER A 224 -15.17 1.75 8.08
C SER A 224 -15.76 0.87 6.99
N ALA A 225 -15.23 -0.35 6.81
CA ALA A 225 -15.67 -1.29 5.81
C ALA A 225 -17.08 -1.81 6.11
N SER A 226 -17.83 -2.13 5.06
CA SER A 226 -19.11 -2.80 5.22
C SER A 226 -18.91 -4.23 5.75
N PRO A 227 -19.75 -4.70 6.68
CA PRO A 227 -19.69 -6.08 7.14
C PRO A 227 -19.98 -7.06 6.00
N VAL A 228 -19.34 -8.23 6.07
CA VAL A 228 -19.54 -9.29 5.07
C VAL A 228 -20.95 -9.84 5.22
N LYS A 229 -21.78 -9.62 4.19
CA LYS A 229 -23.09 -10.26 4.12
C LYS A 229 -22.93 -11.68 3.58
N ASP A 230 -23.38 -12.62 4.38
CA ASP A 230 -23.41 -14.03 3.97
C ASP A 230 -24.34 -14.25 2.78
N ASN A 231 -23.87 -15.05 1.83
CA ASN A 231 -24.64 -15.47 0.67
C ASN A 231 -24.66 -16.99 0.63
N PHE A 232 -25.81 -17.55 0.29
CA PHE A 232 -26.03 -18.99 0.25
C PHE A 232 -24.97 -19.74 -0.58
N TRP A 233 -24.64 -19.24 -1.76
CA TRP A 233 -23.65 -19.87 -2.65
C TRP A 233 -22.24 -19.88 -2.03
N LYS A 234 -21.85 -18.79 -1.38
CA LYS A 234 -20.57 -18.69 -0.66
C LYS A 234 -20.51 -19.74 0.46
N LYS A 235 -21.53 -19.80 1.31
CA LYS A 235 -21.62 -20.80 2.40
C LYS A 235 -21.58 -22.24 1.90
N THR A 236 -22.33 -22.55 0.84
CA THR A 236 -22.36 -23.89 0.27
C THR A 236 -21.01 -24.30 -0.31
N ALA A 237 -20.37 -23.41 -1.08
CA ALA A 237 -19.05 -23.67 -1.66
C ALA A 237 -17.98 -23.82 -0.57
N GLU A 238 -18.04 -23.02 0.49
CA GLU A 238 -17.13 -23.11 1.64
C GLU A 238 -17.35 -24.42 2.41
N LEU A 239 -18.60 -24.83 2.64
CA LEU A 239 -18.92 -26.08 3.30
C LEU A 239 -18.37 -27.30 2.53
N LEU A 240 -18.55 -27.32 1.20
CA LEU A 240 -18.09 -28.43 0.36
C LEU A 240 -16.57 -28.59 0.33
N LEU A 241 -15.82 -27.50 0.45
CA LEU A 241 -14.36 -27.50 0.38
C LEU A 241 -13.68 -27.24 1.74
N ASN A 242 -14.45 -27.15 2.85
CA ASN A 242 -13.88 -26.95 4.18
C ASN A 242 -13.44 -28.27 4.85
N ASN A 243 -12.66 -29.05 4.10
CA ASN A 243 -12.20 -30.38 4.47
C ASN A 243 -10.75 -30.63 3.94
N ARG A 244 -10.25 -31.87 4.09
CA ARG A 244 -8.92 -32.28 3.62
C ARG A 244 -8.72 -32.10 2.11
N ILE A 245 -9.78 -32.33 1.32
CA ILE A 245 -9.74 -32.15 -0.14
C ILE A 245 -9.52 -30.67 -0.49
N GLY A 246 -10.24 -29.76 0.17
CA GLY A 246 -10.04 -28.32 0.00
C GLY A 246 -8.64 -27.86 0.41
N CYS A 247 -8.05 -28.42 1.47
CA CYS A 247 -6.67 -28.13 1.85
C CYS A 247 -5.67 -28.64 0.80
N TRP A 248 -5.89 -29.83 0.26
CA TRP A 248 -5.07 -30.39 -0.80
C TRP A 248 -5.17 -29.52 -2.08
N LEU A 249 -6.39 -29.12 -2.45
CA LEU A 249 -6.63 -28.25 -3.61
C LEU A 249 -5.92 -26.91 -3.46
N ASP A 250 -6.03 -26.25 -2.29
CA ASP A 250 -5.36 -24.99 -2.01
C ASP A 250 -3.84 -25.10 -2.19
N ASN A 251 -3.22 -26.12 -1.59
CA ASN A 251 -1.80 -26.39 -1.75
C ASN A 251 -1.38 -26.70 -3.20
N MET A 252 -2.21 -27.42 -3.95
CA MET A 252 -1.98 -27.72 -5.37
C MET A 252 -1.99 -26.42 -6.20
N LEU A 253 -2.99 -25.57 -6.01
CA LEU A 253 -3.12 -24.30 -6.70
C LEU A 253 -1.95 -23.35 -6.38
N MET A 254 -1.49 -23.32 -5.11
CA MET A 254 -0.27 -22.62 -4.72
C MET A 254 0.94 -23.10 -5.52
N LYS A 255 1.19 -24.41 -5.55
CA LYS A 255 2.35 -24.99 -6.26
C LYS A 255 2.31 -24.70 -7.76
N ILE A 256 1.14 -24.82 -8.39
CA ILE A 256 0.94 -24.51 -9.82
C ILE A 256 1.26 -23.03 -10.07
N THR A 257 0.74 -22.14 -9.23
CA THR A 257 0.96 -20.70 -9.36
C THR A 257 2.43 -20.36 -9.15
N ALA A 258 3.08 -20.89 -8.11
CA ALA A 258 4.48 -20.67 -7.82
C ALA A 258 5.39 -21.10 -9.00
N ARG A 259 5.15 -22.31 -9.56
CA ARG A 259 5.88 -22.81 -10.74
C ARG A 259 5.71 -21.89 -11.96
N ARG A 260 4.49 -21.44 -12.21
CA ARG A 260 4.18 -20.54 -13.34
C ARG A 260 4.91 -19.19 -13.19
N TRP A 261 4.88 -18.60 -11.99
CA TRP A 261 5.53 -17.32 -11.74
C TRP A 261 7.06 -17.44 -11.76
N ARG A 262 7.62 -18.52 -11.22
CA ARG A 262 9.07 -18.80 -11.32
C ARG A 262 9.53 -18.80 -12.77
N LYS A 263 8.85 -19.55 -13.65
CA LYS A 263 9.15 -19.58 -15.09
C LYS A 263 9.12 -18.19 -15.73
N LYS A 264 8.12 -17.34 -15.37
CA LYS A 264 8.03 -15.97 -15.89
C LYS A 264 9.21 -15.09 -15.42
N THR A 265 9.57 -15.21 -14.15
CA THR A 265 10.69 -14.47 -13.56
C THR A 265 12.02 -14.90 -14.16
N GLU A 266 12.25 -16.22 -14.34
CA GLU A 266 13.43 -16.77 -14.98
C GLU A 266 13.55 -16.35 -16.45
N ALA A 267 12.41 -16.29 -17.15
CA ALA A 267 12.33 -15.80 -18.54
C ALA A 267 12.39 -14.27 -18.66
N MET A 268 12.62 -13.53 -17.57
CA MET A 268 12.70 -12.06 -17.53
C MET A 268 11.48 -11.38 -18.17
N GLN A 269 10.28 -12.00 -18.11
CA GLN A 269 9.09 -11.40 -18.69
C GLN A 269 8.73 -10.10 -17.97
N THR A 270 8.44 -9.07 -18.75
CA THR A 270 8.03 -7.76 -18.23
C THR A 270 6.51 -7.57 -18.30
N ASN A 271 5.98 -6.75 -17.41
CA ASN A 271 4.61 -6.24 -17.49
C ASN A 271 4.50 -5.10 -18.52
N ALA A 272 3.30 -4.57 -18.74
CA ALA A 272 3.06 -3.44 -19.64
C ALA A 272 3.88 -2.17 -19.28
N LYS A 273 4.31 -2.02 -18.02
CA LYS A 273 5.14 -0.92 -17.52
C LYS A 273 6.65 -1.22 -17.56
N GLY A 274 7.08 -2.31 -18.23
CA GLY A 274 8.49 -2.71 -18.38
C GLY A 274 9.12 -3.32 -17.11
N ALA A 275 8.40 -3.51 -16.03
CA ALA A 275 8.92 -4.14 -14.82
C ALA A 275 8.91 -5.67 -14.93
N ILE A 276 10.01 -6.32 -14.49
CA ILE A 276 10.09 -7.78 -14.48
C ILE A 276 9.02 -8.36 -13.57
N MET A 277 8.26 -9.31 -14.12
CA MET A 277 7.18 -9.97 -13.40
C MET A 277 7.74 -10.99 -12.42
N ALA A 278 7.65 -10.69 -11.12
CA ALA A 278 7.96 -11.60 -10.04
C ALA A 278 6.81 -11.64 -9.03
N MET A 279 6.72 -12.73 -8.27
CA MET A 279 5.72 -12.90 -7.22
C MET A 279 6.35 -13.66 -6.06
N ASP A 280 6.20 -13.11 -4.86
CA ASP A 280 6.47 -13.80 -3.63
C ASP A 280 5.25 -14.64 -3.23
N VAL A 281 5.47 -15.96 -3.12
CA VAL A 281 4.43 -16.96 -2.92
C VAL A 281 4.70 -17.72 -1.64
N ASN A 282 3.77 -17.62 -0.70
CA ASN A 282 3.76 -18.37 0.54
C ASN A 282 2.39 -19.03 0.71
N ARG A 283 2.26 -19.90 1.71
CA ARG A 283 0.98 -20.53 2.07
C ARG A 283 -0.08 -19.49 2.45
N HIS A 284 0.33 -18.43 3.15
CA HIS A 284 -0.52 -17.46 3.79
C HIS A 284 -0.53 -16.08 3.11
N TYR A 285 0.28 -15.90 2.09
CA TYR A 285 0.26 -14.67 1.29
C TYR A 285 0.67 -14.90 -0.17
N SER A 286 0.24 -13.97 -1.01
CA SER A 286 0.65 -13.86 -2.41
C SER A 286 0.75 -12.38 -2.74
N LYS A 287 1.97 -11.90 -2.99
CA LYS A 287 2.23 -10.49 -3.32
C LYS A 287 3.12 -10.38 -4.55
N PRO A 288 2.96 -9.33 -5.36
CA PRO A 288 3.93 -8.99 -6.38
C PRO A 288 5.28 -8.71 -5.71
N ASP A 289 6.34 -9.27 -6.26
CA ASP A 289 7.71 -8.93 -5.89
C ASP A 289 8.45 -8.55 -7.18
N PRO A 290 8.19 -7.36 -7.77
CA PRO A 290 8.95 -6.89 -8.91
C PRO A 290 10.35 -6.57 -8.42
N LYS A 291 11.27 -7.53 -8.59
CA LYS A 291 12.69 -7.56 -8.22
C LYS A 291 13.13 -6.32 -7.42
N ASN A 292 13.07 -6.44 -6.11
CA ASN A 292 13.58 -5.42 -5.17
C ASN A 292 12.90 -4.04 -5.24
N PHE A 293 11.64 -3.93 -5.73
CA PHE A 293 10.94 -2.64 -5.80
C PHE A 293 10.98 -1.92 -4.45
N GLN A 294 10.62 -2.63 -3.37
CA GLN A 294 10.66 -2.09 -2.01
C GLN A 294 12.07 -1.62 -1.62
N GLN A 295 13.10 -2.44 -1.92
CA GLN A 295 14.50 -2.08 -1.63
C GLN A 295 14.95 -0.87 -2.44
N GLN A 296 14.53 -0.78 -3.72
CA GLN A 296 14.83 0.38 -4.55
C GLN A 296 14.18 1.66 -4.01
N ILE A 297 12.92 1.59 -3.57
CA ILE A 297 12.24 2.74 -2.93
C ILE A 297 12.99 3.15 -1.65
N LEU A 298 13.32 2.21 -0.78
CA LEU A 298 14.04 2.51 0.46
C LEU A 298 15.42 3.12 0.18
N LYS A 299 16.16 2.61 -0.82
CA LYS A 299 17.45 3.18 -1.23
C LYS A 299 17.30 4.58 -1.81
N ARG A 300 16.32 4.80 -2.69
CA ARG A 300 16.04 6.14 -3.25
C ARG A 300 15.63 7.10 -2.15
N TYR A 301 14.80 6.66 -1.20
CA TYR A 301 14.41 7.46 -0.04
C TYR A 301 15.64 7.86 0.79
N GLN A 302 16.51 6.90 1.12
CA GLN A 302 17.73 7.19 1.89
C GLN A 302 18.62 8.22 1.19
N ASN A 303 18.83 8.06 -0.12
CA ASN A 303 19.63 8.99 -0.91
C ASN A 303 18.99 10.40 -0.93
N ARG A 304 17.66 10.48 -1.11
CA ARG A 304 16.92 11.74 -1.13
C ARG A 304 16.97 12.44 0.24
N LEU A 305 16.75 11.69 1.30
CA LEU A 305 16.81 12.19 2.67
C LEU A 305 18.19 12.77 3.00
N ASN A 306 19.26 12.02 2.70
CA ASN A 306 20.63 12.51 2.93
C ASN A 306 20.89 13.81 2.17
N ALA A 307 20.51 13.89 0.89
CA ALA A 307 20.67 15.10 0.10
C ALA A 307 19.93 16.30 0.70
N VAL A 308 18.70 16.10 1.18
CA VAL A 308 17.87 17.16 1.77
C VAL A 308 18.46 17.65 3.09
N LEU A 309 18.88 16.73 3.98
CA LEU A 309 19.46 17.10 5.29
C LEU A 309 20.81 17.82 5.13
N HIS A 310 21.70 17.37 4.24
CA HIS A 310 22.97 18.07 3.97
C HIS A 310 22.75 19.48 3.40
N THR A 311 21.78 19.67 2.52
CA THR A 311 21.45 21.00 1.98
C THR A 311 20.92 21.90 3.09
N HIS A 312 20.10 21.38 3.99
CA HIS A 312 19.54 22.11 5.12
C HIS A 312 20.63 22.53 6.12
N GLU A 313 21.53 21.63 6.49
CA GLU A 313 22.68 21.94 7.37
C GLU A 313 23.58 23.02 6.74
N GLY A 314 23.89 22.93 5.44
CA GLY A 314 24.69 23.91 4.73
C GLY A 314 24.05 25.31 4.66
N SER A 315 22.72 25.40 4.63
CA SER A 315 21.99 26.67 4.63
C SER A 315 21.95 27.37 6.00
N MET A 316 22.19 26.65 7.09
CA MET A 316 22.26 27.24 8.45
C MET A 316 23.59 27.91 8.75
N PHE A 317 24.64 27.69 7.96
CA PHE A 317 25.99 28.25 8.14
C PHE A 317 26.35 29.38 7.15
N ASN A 318 25.44 29.75 6.25
CA ASN A 318 25.55 30.90 5.36
C ASN A 318 24.56 32.00 5.75
#